data_cc564ee214de049d84bc6628857d295a
#
_entry.id   cc564ee214de049d84bc6628857d295a
#
_cell.length_a   1.000
_cell.length_b   1.000
_cell.length_c   1.000
_cell.angle_alpha   90.00
_cell.angle_beta   90.00
_cell.angle_gamma   90.00
#
_symmetry.space_group_name_H-M   'P 1'
#
loop_
_entity.id
_entity.type
_entity.pdbx_description
1 polymer ?
#
loop_
_entity_poly.entity_id
_entity_poly.type
_entity_poly.pdbx_seq_one_letter_code
_entity_poly.pdbx_strand_id
1 'polypeptide(L)'
;FMNRAGELPGEDEQFEAYRAAVLAMNGLPVTIRTVDVGADKPLDRMSVNELRHEHALNPALGLRAIRWSLSEPAMFRQQLRAILRASAFGKVKLLVPMLAHVGEAMQTLDAIARAKQQLVDAGKPFVDVEVGAMIEVPAAALVMPSLLKLFDFVSLGTNDLIQYTLAIDRGDESVAHLYDPWHPAVLKLIEGVIHQARVAGKDVSVCGEMAG
;
A
#
# COMPACT_ATOMS: atom_id res chain seq x y z
N PHE A 1 9.77 3.48 9.83
CA PHE A 1 10.77 2.43 9.59
C PHE A 1 11.54 2.67 8.29
N MET A 2 10.86 2.88 7.17
CA MET A 2 11.48 3.18 5.87
C MET A 2 12.08 4.60 5.77
N ASN A 3 11.91 5.43 6.76
CA ASN A 3 12.23 6.87 6.77
C ASN A 3 13.53 7.16 7.55
N ARG A 4 14.56 6.36 7.37
CA ARG A 4 15.90 6.63 7.93
C ARG A 4 16.68 7.55 6.98
N ALA A 5 17.43 8.48 7.56
CA ALA A 5 18.43 9.26 6.82
C ALA A 5 19.48 8.31 6.22
N GLY A 6 19.56 8.23 4.89
CA GLY A 6 20.56 7.44 4.18
C GLY A 6 19.98 6.42 3.21
N GLU A 7 20.31 5.15 3.38
CA GLU A 7 19.87 4.06 2.50
C GLU A 7 18.54 3.43 2.95
N LEU A 8 17.75 2.95 2.01
CA LEU A 8 16.58 2.14 2.32
C LEU A 8 17.02 0.86 3.04
N PRO A 9 16.24 0.39 4.06
CA PRO A 9 16.59 -0.81 4.79
C PRO A 9 16.62 -2.03 3.84
N GLY A 10 17.64 -2.88 4.00
CA GLY A 10 17.78 -4.11 3.24
C GLY A 10 16.75 -5.17 3.62
N GLU A 11 16.70 -6.30 2.87
CA GLU A 11 15.75 -7.39 3.10
C GLU A 11 15.79 -7.92 4.53
N ASP A 12 16.98 -8.14 5.08
CA ASP A 12 17.10 -8.75 6.43
C ASP A 12 16.69 -7.77 7.54
N GLU A 13 16.99 -6.49 7.41
CA GLU A 13 16.57 -5.48 8.37
C GLU A 13 15.05 -5.32 8.37
N GLN A 14 14.43 -5.29 7.19
CA GLN A 14 12.98 -5.25 7.05
C GLN A 14 12.34 -6.52 7.64
N PHE A 15 12.90 -7.69 7.33
CA PHE A 15 12.43 -8.97 7.86
C PHE A 15 12.42 -9.00 9.38
N GLU A 16 13.50 -8.58 10.05
CA GLU A 16 13.56 -8.59 11.51
C GLU A 16 12.53 -7.63 12.15
N ALA A 17 12.30 -6.47 11.53
CA ALA A 17 11.26 -5.54 11.99
C ALA A 17 9.85 -6.13 11.84
N TYR A 18 9.53 -6.73 10.69
CA TYR A 18 8.23 -7.37 10.46
C TYR A 18 8.03 -8.59 11.35
N ARG A 19 9.07 -9.42 11.52
CA ARG A 19 9.04 -10.57 12.42
C ARG A 19 8.77 -10.15 13.87
N ALA A 20 9.43 -9.11 14.35
CA ALA A 20 9.19 -8.58 15.69
C ALA A 20 7.72 -8.15 15.89
N ALA A 21 7.14 -7.45 14.91
CA ALA A 21 5.73 -7.07 14.95
C ALA A 21 4.80 -8.29 14.95
N VAL A 22 5.07 -9.28 14.10
CA VAL A 22 4.26 -10.52 14.01
C VAL A 22 4.29 -11.29 15.33
N LEU A 23 5.46 -11.42 15.95
CA LEU A 23 5.60 -12.12 17.25
C LEU A 23 4.90 -11.35 18.37
N ALA A 24 4.98 -10.02 18.40
CA ALA A 24 4.32 -9.18 19.39
C ALA A 24 2.80 -9.29 19.33
N MET A 25 2.21 -9.61 18.17
CA MET A 25 0.77 -9.77 18.01
C MET A 25 0.20 -11.10 18.52
N ASN A 26 1.06 -12.00 19.01
CA ASN A 26 0.67 -13.22 19.70
C ASN A 26 -0.45 -14.03 18.98
N GLY A 27 -0.27 -14.29 17.69
CA GLY A 27 -1.19 -15.05 16.83
C GLY A 27 -2.32 -14.24 16.18
N LEU A 28 -2.49 -12.98 16.51
CA LEU A 28 -3.37 -12.06 15.78
C LEU A 28 -2.73 -11.68 14.43
N PRO A 29 -3.53 -11.40 13.40
CA PRO A 29 -3.01 -11.03 12.10
C PRO A 29 -2.35 -9.64 12.11
N VAL A 30 -1.26 -9.51 11.35
CA VAL A 30 -0.59 -8.23 11.08
C VAL A 30 -0.77 -7.88 9.62
N THR A 31 -1.35 -6.74 9.33
CA THR A 31 -1.40 -6.20 7.98
C THR A 31 -0.19 -5.32 7.72
N ILE A 32 0.65 -5.71 6.77
CA ILE A 32 1.84 -4.95 6.37
C ILE A 32 1.55 -4.30 5.02
N ARG A 33 1.55 -2.97 5.00
CA ARG A 33 1.42 -2.19 3.79
C ARG A 33 2.78 -2.06 3.11
N THR A 34 2.85 -2.25 1.79
CA THR A 34 4.05 -1.92 1.02
C THR A 34 4.33 -0.42 1.10
N VAL A 35 5.57 -0.04 0.78
CA VAL A 35 6.04 1.34 0.91
C VAL A 35 5.09 2.33 0.24
N ASP A 36 4.76 3.37 0.98
CA ASP A 36 3.98 4.50 0.50
C ASP A 36 4.72 5.78 0.88
N VAL A 37 5.77 6.04 0.14
CA VAL A 37 6.58 7.24 0.21
C VAL A 37 6.40 7.97 -1.10
N GLY A 38 6.23 9.26 -1.01
CA GLY A 38 6.16 10.18 -2.11
C GLY A 38 7.08 11.38 -1.83
N ALA A 39 7.14 12.33 -2.72
CA ALA A 39 7.93 13.54 -2.55
C ALA A 39 7.43 14.45 -1.38
N ASP A 40 6.24 14.16 -0.84
CA ASP A 40 5.69 14.75 0.39
C ASP A 40 6.38 14.22 1.68
N LYS A 41 7.15 13.15 1.56
CA LYS A 41 7.95 12.55 2.64
C LYS A 41 9.34 12.26 2.14
N PRO A 42 10.21 13.29 1.97
CA PRO A 42 11.54 13.09 1.46
C PRO A 42 12.32 12.14 2.36
N LEU A 43 12.84 11.06 1.75
CA LEU A 43 13.91 10.27 2.36
C LEU A 43 15.16 11.14 2.29
N ASP A 44 15.69 11.55 3.45
CA ASP A 44 16.92 12.35 3.50
C ASP A 44 18.06 11.63 2.74
N ARG A 45 18.53 12.27 1.66
CA ARG A 45 19.65 11.86 0.80
C ARG A 45 19.41 10.61 -0.07
N MET A 46 18.67 10.78 -1.13
CA MET A 46 18.55 9.81 -2.19
C MET A 46 19.41 10.23 -3.41
N SER A 47 19.75 9.30 -4.29
CA SER A 47 20.65 9.47 -5.44
C SER A 47 20.13 10.44 -6.51
N VAL A 48 20.96 10.76 -7.52
CA VAL A 48 20.64 11.73 -8.61
C VAL A 48 19.33 11.45 -9.36
N ASN A 49 18.86 10.19 -9.40
CA ASN A 49 17.53 9.84 -9.93
C ASN A 49 16.40 10.28 -9.01
N GLU A 50 16.67 10.50 -7.76
CA GLU A 50 15.77 10.84 -6.67
C GLU A 50 15.51 12.34 -6.58
N LEU A 51 16.47 13.16 -7.02
CA LEU A 51 16.29 14.61 -7.20
C LEU A 51 15.16 14.98 -8.17
N ARG A 52 14.74 14.04 -9.03
CA ARG A 52 13.57 14.22 -9.89
C ARG A 52 12.25 14.21 -9.10
N HIS A 53 12.21 13.63 -7.89
CA HIS A 53 11.04 13.61 -7.03
C HIS A 53 10.90 14.88 -6.20
N GLU A 54 12.02 15.51 -5.80
CA GLU A 54 12.01 16.77 -5.04
C GLU A 54 11.43 17.96 -5.83
N HIS A 55 11.37 17.85 -7.16
CA HIS A 55 10.84 18.89 -8.04
C HIS A 55 9.48 18.53 -8.68
N ALA A 56 8.81 17.48 -8.21
CA ALA A 56 7.49 17.16 -8.69
C ALA A 56 6.50 18.28 -8.29
N LEU A 57 5.85 18.89 -9.26
CA LEU A 57 4.86 19.95 -9.02
C LEU A 57 3.66 19.46 -8.18
N ASN A 58 3.35 18.17 -8.28
CA ASN A 58 2.23 17.53 -7.57
C ASN A 58 2.69 16.17 -7.02
N PRO A 59 3.42 16.13 -5.90
CA PRO A 59 3.97 14.91 -5.33
C PRO A 59 2.92 13.82 -5.07
N ALA A 60 1.76 14.22 -4.57
CA ALA A 60 0.66 13.31 -4.28
C ALA A 60 0.10 12.59 -5.52
N LEU A 61 0.24 13.19 -6.71
CA LEU A 61 -0.22 12.63 -7.99
C LEU A 61 0.91 11.97 -8.79
N GLY A 62 2.14 12.07 -8.31
CA GLY A 62 3.35 11.65 -9.01
C GLY A 62 3.74 10.19 -8.79
N LEU A 63 5.05 9.96 -8.82
CA LEU A 63 5.67 8.65 -8.62
C LEU A 63 5.76 8.35 -7.11
N ARG A 64 4.76 7.68 -6.57
CA ARG A 64 4.68 7.27 -5.16
C ARG A 64 4.10 5.85 -5.05
N ALA A 65 4.23 5.27 -3.89
CA ALA A 65 3.61 4.01 -3.49
C ALA A 65 3.84 2.90 -4.54
N ILE A 66 2.78 2.25 -5.02
CA ILE A 66 2.90 1.14 -5.98
C ILE A 66 3.54 1.57 -7.29
N ARG A 67 3.34 2.80 -7.74
CA ARG A 67 3.98 3.32 -8.96
C ARG A 67 5.50 3.32 -8.83
N TRP A 68 6.00 3.80 -7.69
CA TRP A 68 7.43 3.76 -7.39
C TRP A 68 7.93 2.34 -7.17
N SER A 69 7.18 1.50 -6.45
CA SER A 69 7.54 0.09 -6.24
C SER A 69 7.70 -0.67 -7.56
N LEU A 70 6.84 -0.42 -8.54
CA LEU A 70 6.93 -1.06 -9.86
C LEU A 70 8.05 -0.48 -10.72
N SER A 71 8.44 0.79 -10.54
CA SER A 71 9.58 1.40 -11.23
C SER A 71 10.92 0.98 -10.63
N GLU A 72 10.94 0.54 -9.36
CA GLU A 72 12.14 0.09 -8.62
C GLU A 72 12.00 -1.38 -8.21
N PRO A 73 12.01 -2.33 -9.15
CA PRO A 73 11.69 -3.73 -8.88
C PRO A 73 12.68 -4.42 -7.93
N ALA A 74 13.90 -3.93 -7.80
CA ALA A 74 14.88 -4.47 -6.85
C ALA A 74 14.49 -4.15 -5.40
N MET A 75 14.13 -2.90 -5.13
CA MET A 75 13.63 -2.44 -3.83
C MET A 75 12.33 -3.15 -3.46
N PHE A 76 11.39 -3.18 -4.39
CA PHE A 76 10.09 -3.82 -4.17
C PHE A 76 10.21 -5.31 -3.84
N ARG A 77 11.08 -6.02 -4.56
CA ARG A 77 11.40 -7.43 -4.31
C ARG A 77 11.95 -7.65 -2.91
N GLN A 78 12.88 -6.80 -2.44
CA GLN A 78 13.43 -6.90 -1.08
C GLN A 78 12.32 -6.79 -0.04
N GLN A 79 11.42 -5.81 -0.18
CA GLN A 79 10.30 -5.65 0.73
C GLN A 79 9.34 -6.84 0.70
N LEU A 80 8.95 -7.31 -0.50
CA LEU A 80 8.05 -8.45 -0.64
C LEU A 80 8.64 -9.72 0.00
N ARG A 81 9.92 -9.99 -0.23
CA ARG A 81 10.61 -11.14 0.38
C ARG A 81 10.66 -11.02 1.89
N ALA A 82 10.95 -9.84 2.43
CA ALA A 82 10.97 -9.61 3.87
C ALA A 82 9.58 -9.86 4.51
N ILE A 83 8.50 -9.38 3.88
CA ILE A 83 7.12 -9.59 4.34
C ILE A 83 6.78 -11.09 4.29
N LEU A 84 7.06 -11.76 3.17
CA LEU A 84 6.80 -13.20 3.02
C LEU A 84 7.57 -14.03 4.05
N ARG A 85 8.85 -13.75 4.29
CA ARG A 85 9.64 -14.44 5.33
C ARG A 85 9.04 -14.27 6.73
N ALA A 86 8.49 -13.09 7.03
CA ALA A 86 7.85 -12.84 8.31
C ALA A 86 6.59 -13.70 8.53
N SER A 87 5.91 -14.14 7.47
CA SER A 87 4.72 -14.99 7.55
C SER A 87 5.00 -16.39 8.12
N ALA A 88 6.26 -16.84 8.11
CA ALA A 88 6.65 -18.09 8.78
C ALA A 88 6.51 -18.03 10.33
N PHE A 89 6.34 -16.85 10.90
CA PHE A 89 6.30 -16.61 12.35
C PHE A 89 4.90 -16.26 12.87
N GLY A 90 3.92 -16.09 12.00
CA GLY A 90 2.52 -15.81 12.37
C GLY A 90 1.71 -15.28 11.19
N LYS A 91 0.49 -14.85 11.46
CA LYS A 91 -0.46 -14.42 10.43
C LYS A 91 -0.08 -13.06 9.87
N VAL A 92 0.28 -13.02 8.59
CA VAL A 92 0.60 -11.79 7.86
C VAL A 92 -0.40 -11.59 6.73
N LYS A 93 -0.87 -10.36 6.56
CA LYS A 93 -1.62 -9.88 5.39
C LYS A 93 -0.79 -8.81 4.69
N LEU A 94 -0.70 -8.85 3.37
CA LEU A 94 0.01 -7.87 2.56
C LEU A 94 -1.00 -6.88 1.97
N LEU A 95 -0.77 -5.59 2.13
CA LEU A 95 -1.66 -4.54 1.63
C LEU A 95 -0.93 -3.64 0.62
N VAL A 96 -1.52 -3.46 -0.54
CA VAL A 96 -0.96 -2.71 -1.67
C VAL A 96 -1.64 -1.35 -1.79
N PRO A 97 -0.90 -0.22 -1.59
CA PRO A 97 -1.45 1.13 -1.65
C PRO A 97 -1.51 1.68 -3.08
N MET A 98 -2.29 2.75 -3.27
CA MET A 98 -2.33 3.61 -4.46
C MET A 98 -2.66 2.92 -5.79
N LEU A 99 -3.35 1.79 -5.75
CA LEU A 99 -3.82 1.13 -6.97
C LEU A 99 -4.87 2.00 -7.69
N ALA A 100 -4.66 2.21 -8.97
CA ALA A 100 -5.60 2.92 -9.84
C ALA A 100 -6.01 2.07 -11.06
N HIS A 101 -5.13 1.18 -11.51
CA HIS A 101 -5.30 0.39 -12.72
C HIS A 101 -5.19 -1.11 -12.43
N VAL A 102 -6.01 -1.92 -13.12
CA VAL A 102 -5.94 -3.39 -13.06
C VAL A 102 -4.56 -3.90 -13.50
N GLY A 103 -3.91 -3.21 -14.45
CA GLY A 103 -2.56 -3.54 -14.89
C GLY A 103 -1.51 -3.43 -13.77
N GLU A 104 -1.61 -2.42 -12.89
CA GLU A 104 -0.74 -2.29 -11.70
C GLU A 104 -0.97 -3.45 -10.72
N ALA A 105 -2.23 -3.83 -10.53
CA ALA A 105 -2.60 -4.98 -9.70
C ALA A 105 -1.96 -6.28 -10.22
N MET A 106 -2.07 -6.54 -11.52
CA MET A 106 -1.49 -7.74 -12.14
C MET A 106 0.04 -7.76 -12.03
N GLN A 107 0.71 -6.63 -12.30
CA GLN A 107 2.16 -6.52 -12.15
C GLN A 107 2.62 -6.74 -10.70
N THR A 108 1.83 -6.25 -9.73
CA THR A 108 2.10 -6.45 -8.30
C THR A 108 1.99 -7.93 -7.93
N LEU A 109 0.93 -8.62 -8.35
CA LEU A 109 0.76 -10.05 -8.08
C LEU A 109 1.86 -10.90 -8.74
N ASP A 110 2.29 -10.55 -9.94
CA ASP A 110 3.44 -11.19 -10.60
C ASP A 110 4.74 -10.96 -9.82
N ALA A 111 4.97 -9.75 -9.30
CA ALA A 111 6.13 -9.48 -8.44
C ALA A 111 6.10 -10.30 -7.15
N ILE A 112 4.93 -10.47 -6.52
CA ILE A 112 4.74 -11.33 -5.35
C ILE A 112 5.03 -12.80 -5.70
N ALA A 113 4.51 -13.30 -6.83
CA ALA A 113 4.76 -14.67 -7.28
C ALA A 113 6.26 -14.92 -7.50
N ARG A 114 6.96 -13.98 -8.12
CA ARG A 114 8.42 -14.07 -8.31
C ARG A 114 9.18 -14.04 -6.98
N ALA A 115 8.75 -13.21 -6.02
CA ALA A 115 9.37 -13.19 -4.69
C ALA A 115 9.19 -14.52 -3.95
N LYS A 116 8.01 -15.14 -4.03
CA LYS A 116 7.75 -16.48 -3.50
C LYS A 116 8.67 -17.53 -4.11
N GLN A 117 8.79 -17.57 -5.46
CA GLN A 117 9.66 -18.50 -6.14
C GLN A 117 11.12 -18.35 -5.69
N GLN A 118 11.62 -17.12 -5.59
CA GLN A 118 12.99 -16.87 -5.12
C GLN A 118 13.23 -17.33 -3.68
N LEU A 119 12.21 -17.27 -2.81
CA LEU A 119 12.33 -17.80 -1.45
C LEU A 119 12.39 -19.32 -1.46
N VAL A 120 11.60 -19.99 -2.31
CA VAL A 120 11.68 -21.46 -2.53
C VAL A 120 13.07 -21.85 -3.00
N ASP A 121 13.59 -21.17 -4.04
CA ASP A 121 14.92 -21.45 -4.60
C ASP A 121 16.05 -21.23 -3.58
N ALA A 122 15.86 -20.26 -2.67
CA ALA A 122 16.80 -19.97 -1.59
C ALA A 122 16.60 -20.82 -0.32
N GLY A 123 15.63 -21.74 -0.29
CA GLY A 123 15.31 -22.55 0.88
C GLY A 123 14.86 -21.76 2.11
N LYS A 124 14.30 -20.55 1.91
CA LYS A 124 13.81 -19.70 2.99
C LYS A 124 12.33 -19.96 3.24
N PRO A 125 11.92 -20.25 4.50
CA PRO A 125 10.53 -20.58 4.80
C PRO A 125 9.62 -19.35 4.71
N PHE A 126 8.40 -19.58 4.23
CA PHE A 126 7.29 -18.64 4.28
C PHE A 126 5.96 -19.39 4.23
N VAL A 127 4.87 -18.72 4.58
CA VAL A 127 3.50 -19.20 4.40
C VAL A 127 2.80 -18.25 3.43
N ASP A 128 1.86 -18.77 2.66
CA ASP A 128 1.04 -17.93 1.79
C ASP A 128 0.28 -16.88 2.60
N VAL A 129 0.30 -15.66 2.08
CA VAL A 129 -0.33 -14.51 2.71
C VAL A 129 -1.51 -14.05 1.88
N GLU A 130 -2.55 -13.58 2.56
CA GLU A 130 -3.63 -12.84 1.89
C GLU A 130 -3.09 -11.52 1.37
N VAL A 131 -3.46 -11.18 0.13
CA VAL A 131 -3.07 -9.93 -0.52
C VAL A 131 -4.28 -9.03 -0.69
N GLY A 132 -4.23 -7.83 -0.12
CA GLY A 132 -5.29 -6.84 -0.16
C GLY A 132 -4.95 -5.62 -1.00
N ALA A 133 -5.99 -4.98 -1.51
CA ALA A 133 -5.90 -3.69 -2.19
C ALA A 133 -6.33 -2.55 -1.26
N MET A 134 -5.54 -1.50 -1.17
CA MET A 134 -5.99 -0.26 -0.56
C MET A 134 -6.78 0.55 -1.60
N ILE A 135 -8.01 0.85 -1.26
CA ILE A 135 -8.92 1.64 -2.09
C ILE A 135 -8.88 3.08 -1.59
N GLU A 136 -8.04 3.86 -2.21
CA GLU A 136 -7.78 5.25 -1.84
C GLU A 136 -7.68 6.18 -3.04
N VAL A 137 -7.75 5.62 -4.26
CA VAL A 137 -7.90 6.37 -5.50
C VAL A 137 -9.32 6.16 -6.02
N PRO A 138 -10.09 7.21 -6.35
CA PRO A 138 -11.45 7.09 -6.84
C PRO A 138 -11.60 6.14 -8.04
N ALA A 139 -10.60 6.09 -8.92
CA ALA A 139 -10.57 5.15 -10.05
C ALA A 139 -10.63 3.68 -9.58
N ALA A 140 -9.91 3.32 -8.50
CA ALA A 140 -9.98 1.97 -7.92
C ALA A 140 -11.38 1.64 -7.39
N ALA A 141 -12.03 2.60 -6.72
CA ALA A 141 -13.40 2.43 -6.23
C ALA A 141 -14.41 2.18 -7.36
N LEU A 142 -14.19 2.78 -8.53
CA LEU A 142 -15.06 2.60 -9.70
C LEU A 142 -14.82 1.26 -10.44
N VAL A 143 -13.61 0.70 -10.37
CA VAL A 143 -13.27 -0.58 -11.02
C VAL A 143 -13.23 -1.76 -10.05
N MET A 144 -13.85 -1.64 -8.89
CA MET A 144 -13.89 -2.64 -7.82
C MET A 144 -14.16 -4.07 -8.28
N PRO A 145 -15.14 -4.35 -9.18
CA PRO A 145 -15.42 -5.72 -9.61
C PRO A 145 -14.20 -6.43 -10.23
N SER A 146 -13.31 -5.67 -10.87
CA SER A 146 -12.08 -6.21 -11.44
C SER A 146 -11.01 -6.46 -10.38
N LEU A 147 -10.87 -5.56 -9.42
CA LEU A 147 -9.91 -5.69 -8.31
C LEU A 147 -10.31 -6.82 -7.36
N LEU A 148 -11.58 -6.99 -7.06
CA LEU A 148 -12.09 -8.05 -6.18
C LEU A 148 -11.85 -9.47 -6.70
N LYS A 149 -11.60 -9.63 -8.01
CA LYS A 149 -11.20 -10.93 -8.60
C LYS A 149 -9.72 -11.25 -8.33
N LEU A 150 -8.92 -10.25 -8.02
CA LEU A 150 -7.47 -10.34 -7.90
C LEU A 150 -6.99 -10.33 -6.46
N PHE A 151 -7.73 -9.70 -5.55
CA PHE A 151 -7.34 -9.51 -4.16
C PHE A 151 -8.23 -10.25 -3.18
N ASP A 152 -7.67 -10.66 -2.04
CA ASP A 152 -8.35 -11.42 -1.00
C ASP A 152 -9.21 -10.55 -0.09
N PHE A 153 -8.82 -9.32 0.14
CA PHE A 153 -9.53 -8.32 0.95
C PHE A 153 -9.27 -6.90 0.44
N VAL A 154 -9.99 -5.93 0.97
CA VAL A 154 -9.77 -4.52 0.68
C VAL A 154 -9.67 -3.69 1.95
N SER A 155 -8.97 -2.58 1.87
CA SER A 155 -8.88 -1.57 2.92
C SER A 155 -9.16 -0.19 2.34
N LEU A 156 -10.06 0.56 2.95
CA LEU A 156 -10.35 1.94 2.55
C LEU A 156 -9.31 2.87 3.15
N GLY A 157 -8.50 3.51 2.30
CA GLY A 157 -7.55 4.56 2.66
C GLY A 157 -8.22 5.93 2.60
N THR A 158 -8.96 6.29 3.66
CA THR A 158 -9.89 7.43 3.61
C THR A 158 -9.20 8.76 3.41
N ASN A 159 -8.01 8.97 3.96
CA ASN A 159 -7.31 10.25 3.84
C ASN A 159 -7.00 10.59 2.38
N ASP A 160 -6.40 9.66 1.65
CA ASP A 160 -6.07 9.85 0.25
C ASP A 160 -7.33 9.79 -0.64
N LEU A 161 -8.30 8.94 -0.30
CA LEU A 161 -9.58 8.89 -1.02
C LEU A 161 -10.31 10.23 -1.00
N ILE A 162 -10.36 10.91 0.15
CA ILE A 162 -10.95 12.24 0.28
C ILE A 162 -10.16 13.26 -0.55
N GLN A 163 -8.83 13.29 -0.37
CA GLN A 163 -7.94 14.19 -1.08
C GLN A 163 -8.13 14.10 -2.60
N TYR A 164 -8.12 12.91 -3.16
CA TYR A 164 -8.26 12.70 -4.60
C TYR A 164 -9.68 12.88 -5.11
N THR A 165 -10.70 12.57 -4.30
CA THR A 165 -12.10 12.78 -4.68
C THR A 165 -12.43 14.26 -4.78
N LEU A 166 -11.92 15.06 -3.85
CA LEU A 166 -12.18 16.50 -3.77
C LEU A 166 -11.13 17.34 -4.53
N ALA A 167 -10.07 16.69 -5.05
CA ALA A 167 -8.97 17.34 -5.75
C ALA A 167 -8.29 18.44 -4.91
N ILE A 168 -8.05 18.17 -3.63
CA ILE A 168 -7.40 19.09 -2.70
C ILE A 168 -6.12 18.46 -2.16
N ASP A 169 -5.12 19.29 -1.89
CA ASP A 169 -3.93 18.89 -1.14
C ASP A 169 -4.18 19.18 0.35
N ARG A 170 -4.30 18.11 1.16
CA ARG A 170 -4.52 18.27 2.62
C ARG A 170 -3.29 18.86 3.35
N GLY A 171 -2.13 18.88 2.70
CA GLY A 171 -0.92 19.51 3.23
C GLY A 171 -0.82 21.01 2.92
N ASP A 172 -1.64 21.54 2.00
CA ASP A 172 -1.69 22.94 1.66
C ASP A 172 -2.71 23.67 2.55
N GLU A 173 -2.20 24.48 3.49
CA GLU A 173 -3.03 25.23 4.46
C GLU A 173 -4.08 26.13 3.78
N SER A 174 -3.83 26.60 2.56
CA SER A 174 -4.74 27.47 1.84
C SER A 174 -6.04 26.78 1.41
N VAL A 175 -6.01 25.47 1.20
CA VAL A 175 -7.14 24.66 0.74
C VAL A 175 -7.53 23.53 1.70
N ALA A 176 -6.76 23.27 2.75
CA ALA A 176 -7.01 22.20 3.72
C ALA A 176 -8.39 22.32 4.39
N HIS A 177 -8.94 23.54 4.49
CA HIS A 177 -10.29 23.79 5.01
C HIS A 177 -11.41 23.19 4.14
N LEU A 178 -11.12 22.81 2.89
CA LEU A 178 -12.05 22.14 1.98
C LEU A 178 -12.05 20.61 2.15
N TYR A 179 -11.15 20.07 2.97
CA TYR A 179 -11.09 18.65 3.27
C TYR A 179 -12.32 18.26 4.12
N ASP A 180 -13.28 17.62 3.47
CA ASP A 180 -14.56 17.24 4.09
C ASP A 180 -14.74 15.71 4.05
N PRO A 181 -14.51 15.00 5.18
CA PRO A 181 -14.76 13.56 5.27
C PRO A 181 -16.22 13.16 5.04
N TRP A 182 -17.15 14.06 5.28
CA TRP A 182 -18.59 13.83 5.16
C TRP A 182 -19.17 14.24 3.81
N HIS A 183 -18.32 14.62 2.88
CA HIS A 183 -18.76 15.04 1.55
C HIS A 183 -19.55 13.90 0.87
N PRO A 184 -20.75 14.18 0.30
CA PRO A 184 -21.62 13.15 -0.28
C PRO A 184 -20.95 12.25 -1.33
N ALA A 185 -20.02 12.80 -2.14
CA ALA A 185 -19.29 12.03 -3.13
C ALA A 185 -18.34 11.01 -2.47
N VAL A 186 -17.68 11.40 -1.37
CA VAL A 186 -16.79 10.52 -0.60
C VAL A 186 -17.59 9.36 0.03
N LEU A 187 -18.69 9.71 0.72
CA LEU A 187 -19.57 8.72 1.35
C LEU A 187 -20.14 7.74 0.34
N LYS A 188 -20.51 8.21 -0.87
CA LYS A 188 -21.01 7.35 -1.94
C LYS A 188 -19.96 6.40 -2.48
N LEU A 189 -18.69 6.84 -2.59
CA LEU A 189 -17.59 5.95 -2.97
C LEU A 189 -17.36 4.87 -1.90
N ILE A 190 -17.32 5.25 -0.62
CA ILE A 190 -17.15 4.34 0.51
C ILE A 190 -18.29 3.31 0.54
N GLU A 191 -19.54 3.75 0.45
CA GLU A 191 -20.72 2.89 0.38
C GLU A 191 -20.60 1.88 -0.78
N GLY A 192 -20.23 2.36 -1.97
CA GLY A 192 -20.06 1.54 -3.16
C GLY A 192 -19.00 0.46 -3.00
N VAL A 193 -17.86 0.81 -2.40
CA VAL A 193 -16.75 -0.13 -2.11
C VAL A 193 -17.22 -1.21 -1.12
N ILE A 194 -17.83 -0.81 -0.01
CA ILE A 194 -18.32 -1.73 1.02
C ILE A 194 -19.36 -2.68 0.42
N HIS A 195 -20.33 -2.15 -0.33
CA HIS A 195 -21.38 -2.95 -0.95
C HIS A 195 -20.80 -4.01 -1.90
N GLN A 196 -19.93 -3.60 -2.82
CA GLN A 196 -19.34 -4.50 -3.81
C GLN A 196 -18.45 -5.58 -3.17
N ALA A 197 -17.66 -5.23 -2.16
CA ALA A 197 -16.84 -6.19 -1.43
C ALA A 197 -17.71 -7.21 -0.68
N ARG A 198 -18.79 -6.77 -0.03
CA ARG A 198 -19.74 -7.67 0.65
C ARG A 198 -20.41 -8.63 -0.33
N VAL A 199 -20.85 -8.16 -1.51
CA VAL A 199 -21.41 -9.00 -2.55
C VAL A 199 -20.40 -10.04 -3.05
N ALA A 200 -19.13 -9.69 -3.10
CA ALA A 200 -18.04 -10.60 -3.48
C ALA A 200 -17.57 -11.51 -2.33
N GLY A 201 -18.12 -11.38 -1.12
CA GLY A 201 -17.70 -12.15 0.06
C GLY A 201 -16.29 -11.81 0.55
N LYS A 202 -15.84 -10.55 0.33
CA LYS A 202 -14.50 -10.08 0.71
C LYS A 202 -14.58 -9.16 1.93
N ASP A 203 -13.58 -9.29 2.81
CA ASP A 203 -13.45 -8.42 3.98
C ASP A 203 -13.11 -6.98 3.57
N VAL A 204 -13.68 -6.03 4.30
CA VAL A 204 -13.40 -4.59 4.16
C VAL A 204 -12.95 -4.05 5.49
N SER A 205 -11.80 -3.41 5.51
CA SER A 205 -11.32 -2.60 6.63
C SER A 205 -11.27 -1.12 6.25
N VAL A 206 -11.26 -0.26 7.25
CA VAL A 206 -11.09 1.19 7.07
C VAL A 206 -9.83 1.61 7.80
N CYS A 207 -9.02 2.44 7.17
CA CYS A 207 -7.88 3.11 7.78
C CYS A 207 -7.90 4.60 7.43
N GLY A 208 -7.12 5.40 8.15
CA GLY A 208 -7.15 6.84 8.08
C GLY A 208 -7.97 7.45 9.21
N GLU A 209 -8.09 8.78 9.20
CA GLU A 209 -8.70 9.53 10.31
C GLU A 209 -10.19 9.24 10.53
N MET A 210 -10.89 8.79 9.50
CA MET A 210 -12.30 8.38 9.63
C MET A 210 -12.48 7.07 10.42
N ALA A 211 -11.42 6.33 10.73
CA ALA A 211 -11.47 5.06 11.46
C ALA A 211 -11.36 5.25 12.99
N GLY A 212 -11.12 6.47 13.48
CA GLY A 212 -10.92 6.84 14.88
C GLY A 212 -12.17 7.32 15.59
#